data_749df7c509a83aeceb1d4498dce251ff
#
_entry.id   749df7c509a83aeceb1d4498dce251ff
#
_cell.length_a   1.000
_cell.length_b   1.000
_cell.length_c   1.000
_cell.angle_alpha   90.00
_cell.angle_beta   90.00
_cell.angle_gamma   90.00
#
_symmetry.space_group_name_H-M   'P 1'
#
loop_
_entity.id
_entity.type
_entity.pdbx_description
1 polymer ?
#
loop_
_entity_poly.entity_id
_entity_poly.type
_entity_poly.pdbx_seq_one_letter_code
_entity_poly.pdbx_strand_id
1 'polypeptide(L)'
;MKKKKKNKMDDTSYDIEIKYSDNFLDEDDDNNDEFTDEEKRKPSIFRKIFFALILIIALTIIYSRYIATSGLTIKEYPIESDSITESINGFKIAHFSDVHYGRVIKLDELKNLVKEINLTKPDIVVFTGDLVDKTKKLSDNDINNIITELSKINSKYGKYYVTGEHDVKLDKYYEIMDSAGFNNLDNKFDIIYKDINSSILITGLSVKPDESFIDKVISENKVNYKINIMHYPDEFDNIKKYNYDLVLAGHSHNGQIALPVYGAVITPENAKEYYKPYYKIDNTLFYISSGVGTTKFDYRFLNKPSFNLYRILKK
;
A
#
# COMPACT_ATOMS: atom_id res chain seq x y z
N MET A 1 19.57 -2.04 -64.20
CA MET A 1 19.16 -2.96 -65.31
C MET A 1 17.75 -3.45 -65.04
N LYS A 2 16.84 -3.21 -66.08
CA LYS A 2 15.63 -3.94 -66.47
C LYS A 2 14.47 -3.97 -65.42
N LYS A 3 13.21 -3.78 -65.79
CA LYS A 3 12.48 -3.24 -66.97
C LYS A 3 11.04 -3.01 -66.52
N LYS A 4 10.46 -1.92 -67.01
CA LYS A 4 9.02 -1.61 -67.00
C LYS A 4 8.23 -2.68 -67.81
N LYS A 5 6.98 -2.95 -67.40
CA LYS A 5 5.92 -3.34 -68.32
C LYS A 5 4.64 -2.57 -67.98
N LYS A 6 4.20 -1.78 -68.97
CA LYS A 6 2.86 -1.23 -69.15
C LYS A 6 1.97 -2.29 -69.78
N ASN A 7 0.68 -2.34 -69.48
CA ASN A 7 -0.43 -2.75 -70.32
C ASN A 7 -1.64 -1.94 -69.87
N LYS A 8 -2.10 -1.12 -70.64
CA LYS A 8 -2.99 -0.95 -71.81
C LYS A 8 -4.47 -1.15 -71.40
N MET A 9 -5.16 -0.01 -71.53
CA MET A 9 -6.61 0.19 -71.53
C MET A 9 -7.25 -0.70 -72.60
N ASP A 10 -8.47 -1.13 -72.28
CA ASP A 10 -9.46 -1.45 -73.28
C ASP A 10 -10.83 -0.85 -72.87
N ASP A 11 -11.34 -0.08 -73.82
CA ASP A 11 -12.52 0.75 -73.80
C ASP A 11 -13.64 -0.02 -74.50
N THR A 12 -14.72 -0.33 -73.77
CA THR A 12 -15.94 -0.77 -74.43
C THR A 12 -17.16 -0.12 -73.78
N SER A 13 -17.58 0.95 -74.42
CA SER A 13 -18.89 1.57 -74.25
C SER A 13 -20.03 0.64 -74.70
N TYR A 14 -21.00 0.48 -73.84
CA TYR A 14 -22.31 -0.05 -74.25
C TYR A 14 -23.36 1.04 -74.07
N ASP A 15 -23.88 1.49 -75.20
CA ASP A 15 -25.06 2.35 -75.30
C ASP A 15 -26.31 1.51 -74.95
N ILE A 16 -27.07 1.96 -73.98
CA ILE A 16 -28.40 1.43 -73.66
C ILE A 16 -29.42 2.49 -74.05
N GLU A 17 -30.13 2.20 -75.15
CA GLU A 17 -31.33 2.92 -75.57
C GLU A 17 -32.47 2.72 -74.58
N ILE A 18 -32.96 3.83 -74.03
CA ILE A 18 -34.18 3.86 -73.21
C ILE A 18 -35.38 4.14 -74.18
N LYS A 19 -36.23 3.16 -74.38
CA LYS A 19 -37.54 3.36 -75.01
C LYS A 19 -38.51 3.89 -73.95
N TYR A 20 -39.01 5.07 -74.21
CA TYR A 20 -40.24 5.59 -73.56
C TYR A 20 -41.45 4.88 -74.16
N SER A 21 -42.31 4.33 -73.31
CA SER A 21 -43.68 4.04 -73.66
C SER A 21 -44.61 4.80 -72.74
N ASP A 22 -45.27 5.79 -73.30
CA ASP A 22 -46.38 6.48 -72.64
C ASP A 22 -47.57 5.46 -72.62
N ASN A 23 -48.10 5.23 -71.42
CA ASN A 23 -49.49 4.86 -71.23
C ASN A 23 -50.01 5.48 -69.92
N PHE A 24 -50.89 6.40 -70.16
CA PHE A 24 -51.90 6.94 -69.25
C PHE A 24 -52.70 5.81 -68.59
N LEU A 25 -52.93 5.96 -67.28
CA LEU A 25 -54.28 5.93 -66.75
C LEU A 25 -54.18 6.20 -65.21
N ASP A 26 -55.04 7.13 -64.82
CA ASP A 26 -55.34 7.55 -63.47
C ASP A 26 -55.83 6.35 -62.63
N GLU A 27 -55.30 6.19 -61.42
CA GLU A 27 -56.02 5.65 -60.27
C GLU A 27 -55.51 6.34 -59.02
N ASP A 28 -56.40 7.13 -58.39
CA ASP A 28 -56.28 7.65 -57.08
C ASP A 28 -56.10 6.54 -56.04
N ASP A 29 -54.93 6.42 -55.48
CA ASP A 29 -54.73 5.57 -54.33
C ASP A 29 -54.15 6.43 -53.21
N ASP A 30 -55.05 6.87 -52.34
CA ASP A 30 -54.78 7.48 -51.04
C ASP A 30 -54.05 6.47 -50.17
N ASN A 31 -52.74 6.27 -50.41
CA ASN A 31 -51.89 5.64 -49.44
C ASN A 31 -51.37 6.68 -48.47
N ASN A 32 -52.13 6.89 -47.40
CA ASN A 32 -51.64 7.41 -46.14
C ASN A 32 -50.47 6.56 -45.72
N ASP A 33 -49.24 7.00 -46.04
CA ASP A 33 -48.05 6.57 -45.35
C ASP A 33 -48.18 7.00 -43.89
N GLU A 34 -48.80 6.15 -43.09
CA GLU A 34 -48.69 6.16 -41.65
C GLU A 34 -47.19 6.04 -41.33
N PHE A 35 -46.55 7.18 -41.15
CA PHE A 35 -45.28 7.24 -40.39
C PHE A 35 -45.58 6.59 -39.05
N THR A 36 -45.34 5.28 -38.97
CA THR A 36 -45.29 4.59 -37.69
C THR A 36 -44.17 5.23 -36.91
N ASP A 37 -44.55 6.14 -36.00
CA ASP A 37 -43.69 6.57 -34.89
C ASP A 37 -43.15 5.26 -34.27
N GLU A 38 -41.90 4.92 -34.55
CA GLU A 38 -41.21 3.86 -33.84
C GLU A 38 -41.23 4.30 -32.35
N GLU A 39 -42.20 3.78 -31.62
CA GLU A 39 -42.24 3.91 -30.17
C GLU A 39 -40.88 3.49 -29.64
N LYS A 40 -40.02 4.47 -29.30
CA LYS A 40 -38.75 4.24 -28.63
C LYS A 40 -39.05 3.45 -27.38
N ARG A 41 -38.96 2.12 -27.47
CA ARG A 41 -39.22 1.19 -26.36
C ARG A 41 -38.43 1.66 -25.17
N LYS A 42 -39.12 2.14 -24.13
CA LYS A 42 -38.49 2.57 -22.87
C LYS A 42 -37.61 1.43 -22.36
N PRO A 43 -36.34 1.67 -22.04
CA PRO A 43 -35.45 0.58 -21.61
C PRO A 43 -36.05 -0.14 -20.40
N SER A 44 -36.10 -1.48 -20.47
CA SER A 44 -36.57 -2.34 -19.38
C SER A 44 -35.87 -1.96 -18.07
N ILE A 45 -36.59 -2.05 -16.96
CA ILE A 45 -36.04 -1.80 -15.61
C ILE A 45 -34.77 -2.62 -15.36
N PHE A 46 -34.72 -3.85 -15.82
CA PHE A 46 -33.54 -4.71 -15.73
C PHE A 46 -32.31 -4.14 -16.46
N ARG A 47 -32.53 -3.53 -17.64
CA ARG A 47 -31.47 -2.85 -18.38
C ARG A 47 -30.94 -1.63 -17.64
N LYS A 48 -31.81 -0.86 -17.00
CA LYS A 48 -31.41 0.28 -16.15
C LYS A 48 -30.61 -0.19 -14.94
N ILE A 49 -31.06 -1.24 -14.24
CA ILE A 49 -30.35 -1.84 -13.10
C ILE A 49 -28.97 -2.36 -13.56
N PHE A 50 -28.91 -3.06 -14.69
CA PHE A 50 -27.65 -3.56 -15.24
C PHE A 50 -26.63 -2.44 -15.52
N PHE A 51 -27.05 -1.35 -16.17
CA PHE A 51 -26.16 -0.21 -16.40
C PHE A 51 -25.79 0.53 -15.11
N ALA A 52 -26.70 0.62 -14.13
CA ALA A 52 -26.40 1.19 -12.83
C ALA A 52 -25.34 0.37 -12.09
N LEU A 53 -25.41 -0.97 -12.12
CA LEU A 53 -24.40 -1.85 -11.54
C LEU A 53 -23.04 -1.69 -12.23
N ILE A 54 -23.01 -1.63 -13.56
CA ILE A 54 -21.76 -1.36 -14.30
C ILE A 54 -21.16 0.00 -13.89
N LEU A 55 -21.98 1.02 -13.78
CA LEU A 55 -21.53 2.35 -13.34
C LEU A 55 -20.96 2.31 -11.93
N ILE A 56 -21.61 1.64 -10.99
CA ILE A 56 -21.12 1.48 -9.61
C ILE A 56 -19.77 0.77 -9.60
N ILE A 57 -19.62 -0.32 -10.35
CA ILE A 57 -18.35 -1.05 -10.47
C ILE A 57 -17.26 -0.13 -11.03
N ALA A 58 -17.55 0.60 -12.12
CA ALA A 58 -16.60 1.53 -12.72
C ALA A 58 -16.16 2.63 -11.74
N LEU A 59 -17.10 3.24 -11.03
CA LEU A 59 -16.82 4.24 -10.00
C LEU A 59 -16.01 3.67 -8.83
N THR A 60 -16.30 2.44 -8.42
CA THR A 60 -15.53 1.74 -7.37
C THR A 60 -14.09 1.48 -7.82
N ILE A 61 -13.87 1.09 -9.07
CA ILE A 61 -12.53 0.90 -9.63
C ILE A 61 -11.76 2.22 -9.66
N ILE A 62 -12.39 3.30 -10.15
CA ILE A 62 -11.78 4.63 -10.18
C ILE A 62 -11.45 5.12 -8.77
N TYR A 63 -12.38 5.00 -7.83
CA TYR A 63 -12.15 5.32 -6.42
C TYR A 63 -10.96 4.55 -5.86
N SER A 64 -10.94 3.22 -6.06
CA SER A 64 -9.90 2.34 -5.52
C SER A 64 -8.51 2.62 -6.12
N ARG A 65 -8.47 3.06 -7.38
CA ARG A 65 -7.20 3.33 -8.10
C ARG A 65 -6.61 4.70 -7.79
N TYR A 66 -7.44 5.73 -7.67
CA TYR A 66 -6.96 7.11 -7.64
C TYR A 66 -7.25 7.83 -6.31
N ILE A 67 -8.38 7.53 -5.65
CA ILE A 67 -8.77 8.21 -4.41
C ILE A 67 -8.29 7.44 -3.19
N ALA A 68 -8.54 6.12 -3.16
CA ALA A 68 -8.18 5.31 -1.99
C ALA A 68 -6.67 5.05 -1.87
N THR A 69 -5.89 5.17 -2.95
CA THR A 69 -4.42 5.08 -2.94
C THR A 69 -3.74 6.41 -2.67
N SER A 70 -4.48 7.51 -2.64
CA SER A 70 -3.95 8.85 -2.42
C SER A 70 -4.22 9.33 -0.98
N GLY A 71 -3.43 10.32 -0.58
CA GLY A 71 -3.47 10.87 0.77
C GLY A 71 -2.78 9.96 1.78
N LEU A 72 -2.39 10.54 2.89
CA LEU A 72 -1.74 9.85 4.01
C LEU A 72 -2.56 10.08 5.27
N THR A 73 -2.85 9.00 5.99
CA THR A 73 -3.59 9.07 7.26
C THR A 73 -2.64 8.79 8.42
N ILE A 74 -2.71 9.58 9.47
CA ILE A 74 -2.02 9.30 10.73
C ILE A 74 -3.01 8.56 11.64
N LYS A 75 -2.66 7.33 12.04
CA LYS A 75 -3.43 6.56 13.01
C LYS A 75 -2.75 6.67 14.37
N GLU A 76 -3.39 7.36 15.31
CA GLU A 76 -2.84 7.57 16.65
C GLU A 76 -3.44 6.55 17.63
N TYR A 77 -2.56 5.91 18.42
CA TYR A 77 -2.92 4.87 19.39
C TYR A 77 -2.32 5.22 20.76
N PRO A 78 -3.13 5.58 21.75
CA PRO A 78 -2.69 5.61 23.15
C PRO A 78 -2.47 4.17 23.63
N ILE A 79 -1.33 3.91 24.26
CA ILE A 79 -0.96 2.62 24.83
C ILE A 79 -0.72 2.80 26.32
N GLU A 80 -1.67 2.36 27.13
CA GLU A 80 -1.56 2.41 28.60
C GLU A 80 -0.92 1.14 29.13
N SER A 81 0.05 1.27 30.03
CA SER A 81 0.71 0.15 30.69
C SER A 81 1.14 0.49 32.10
N ASP A 82 0.98 -0.47 33.01
CA ASP A 82 1.43 -0.35 34.41
C ASP A 82 2.97 -0.48 34.54
N SER A 83 3.66 -1.03 33.53
CA SER A 83 5.12 -1.14 33.51
C SER A 83 5.83 0.17 33.13
N ILE A 84 5.09 1.22 32.79
CA ILE A 84 5.65 2.50 32.37
C ILE A 84 6.07 3.34 33.55
N THR A 85 7.35 3.75 33.56
CA THR A 85 7.90 4.73 34.52
C THR A 85 7.49 6.14 34.12
N GLU A 86 7.60 7.09 35.05
CA GLU A 86 7.25 8.50 34.79
C GLU A 86 8.08 9.10 33.65
N SER A 87 9.34 8.71 33.51
CA SER A 87 10.22 9.20 32.44
C SER A 87 9.90 8.64 31.06
N ILE A 88 9.22 7.48 30.98
CA ILE A 88 8.75 6.90 29.71
C ILE A 88 7.35 7.42 29.35
N ASN A 89 6.60 7.96 30.30
CA ASN A 89 5.26 8.47 30.08
C ASN A 89 5.25 9.55 28.96
N GLY A 90 4.37 9.38 27.98
CA GLY A 90 4.27 10.25 26.82
C GLY A 90 5.27 9.92 25.69
N PHE A 91 6.04 8.83 25.79
CA PHE A 91 6.98 8.41 24.73
C PHE A 91 6.26 8.11 23.43
N LYS A 92 6.73 8.70 22.32
CA LYS A 92 6.10 8.60 21.01
C LYS A 92 6.91 7.77 20.02
N ILE A 93 6.24 6.83 19.36
CA ILE A 93 6.80 5.98 18.33
C ILE A 93 6.03 6.23 17.02
N ALA A 94 6.73 6.75 16.01
CA ALA A 94 6.18 6.79 14.67
C ALA A 94 6.58 5.51 13.93
N HIS A 95 5.59 4.75 13.42
CA HIS A 95 5.82 3.50 12.72
C HIS A 95 5.22 3.57 11.31
N PHE A 96 6.07 3.43 10.31
CA PHE A 96 5.68 3.30 8.91
C PHE A 96 6.27 2.04 8.29
N SER A 97 5.66 1.57 7.20
CA SER A 97 6.01 0.33 6.52
C SER A 97 5.56 0.35 5.07
N ASP A 98 6.10 -0.57 4.27
CA ASP A 98 5.58 -0.91 2.95
C ASP A 98 5.40 0.34 2.06
N VAL A 99 6.47 1.08 1.88
CA VAL A 99 6.49 2.31 1.05
C VAL A 99 6.35 1.95 -0.42
N HIS A 100 6.99 0.84 -0.87
CA HIS A 100 6.99 0.38 -2.25
C HIS A 100 7.25 1.53 -3.24
N TYR A 101 8.30 2.32 -2.97
CA TYR A 101 8.70 3.43 -3.82
C TYR A 101 8.81 2.99 -5.29
N GLY A 102 8.34 3.85 -6.18
CA GLY A 102 8.31 3.56 -7.62
C GLY A 102 6.96 3.06 -8.14
N ARG A 103 6.00 2.70 -7.27
CA ARG A 103 4.61 2.40 -7.64
C ARG A 103 3.72 3.64 -7.50
N VAL A 104 2.82 3.65 -6.52
CA VAL A 104 1.97 4.82 -6.22
C VAL A 104 2.74 5.90 -5.45
N ILE A 105 3.73 5.48 -4.67
CA ILE A 105 4.59 6.41 -3.92
C ILE A 105 5.75 6.85 -4.82
N LYS A 106 5.86 8.14 -5.02
CA LYS A 106 6.94 8.85 -5.71
C LYS A 106 7.61 9.81 -4.73
N LEU A 107 8.49 10.64 -5.26
CA LEU A 107 9.26 11.58 -4.44
C LEU A 107 8.36 12.55 -3.64
N ASP A 108 7.27 13.03 -4.20
CA ASP A 108 6.41 14.00 -3.51
C ASP A 108 5.58 13.35 -2.39
N GLU A 109 5.11 12.12 -2.59
CA GLU A 109 4.47 11.34 -1.52
C GLU A 109 5.47 11.00 -0.41
N LEU A 110 6.73 10.67 -0.77
CA LEU A 110 7.78 10.43 0.22
C LEU A 110 8.10 11.68 1.03
N LYS A 111 8.20 12.85 0.39
CA LYS A 111 8.36 14.15 1.07
C LYS A 111 7.21 14.42 2.03
N ASN A 112 5.98 14.14 1.60
CA ASN A 112 4.82 14.32 2.44
C ASN A 112 4.85 13.38 3.66
N LEU A 113 5.20 12.10 3.46
CA LEU A 113 5.39 11.14 4.57
C LEU A 113 6.39 11.67 5.61
N VAL A 114 7.56 12.10 5.15
CA VAL A 114 8.62 12.64 6.03
C VAL A 114 8.15 13.89 6.78
N LYS A 115 7.47 14.80 6.09
CA LYS A 115 6.88 15.99 6.70
C LYS A 115 5.88 15.63 7.80
N GLU A 116 4.94 14.74 7.53
CA GLU A 116 3.90 14.33 8.48
C GLU A 116 4.49 13.58 9.69
N ILE A 117 5.49 12.71 9.49
CA ILE A 117 6.23 12.06 10.58
C ILE A 117 6.87 13.14 11.48
N ASN A 118 7.56 14.12 10.91
CA ASN A 118 8.23 15.17 11.66
C ASN A 118 7.27 16.06 12.47
N LEU A 119 6.07 16.31 11.96
CA LEU A 119 5.04 17.07 12.67
C LEU A 119 4.59 16.37 13.95
N THR A 120 4.65 15.03 14.03
CA THR A 120 4.32 14.29 15.26
C THR A 120 5.39 14.42 16.35
N LYS A 121 6.60 14.85 16.01
CA LYS A 121 7.77 14.95 16.91
C LYS A 121 7.99 13.63 17.67
N PRO A 122 8.29 12.52 16.99
CA PRO A 122 8.45 11.21 17.60
C PRO A 122 9.73 11.12 18.43
N ASP A 123 9.71 10.33 19.49
CA ASP A 123 10.90 9.98 20.26
C ASP A 123 11.77 8.97 19.49
N ILE A 124 11.15 7.96 18.85
CA ILE A 124 11.79 7.06 17.88
C ILE A 124 10.94 6.94 16.63
N VAL A 125 11.61 6.56 15.53
CA VAL A 125 10.94 6.19 14.28
C VAL A 125 11.28 4.75 13.95
N VAL A 126 10.28 3.97 13.59
CA VAL A 126 10.39 2.56 13.24
C VAL A 126 9.93 2.36 11.80
N PHE A 127 10.75 1.69 11.01
CA PHE A 127 10.41 1.23 9.67
C PHE A 127 10.45 -0.30 9.61
N THR A 128 9.32 -0.92 9.25
CA THR A 128 9.21 -2.39 9.23
C THR A 128 9.25 -2.98 7.81
N GLY A 129 10.11 -2.41 6.95
CA GLY A 129 10.50 -3.01 5.67
C GLY A 129 9.64 -2.63 4.46
N ASP A 130 10.10 -3.09 3.31
CA ASP A 130 9.56 -2.89 1.97
C ASP A 130 9.58 -1.42 1.52
N LEU A 131 10.82 -0.87 1.44
CA LEU A 131 11.07 0.49 1.00
C LEU A 131 10.80 0.69 -0.50
N VAL A 132 11.29 -0.23 -1.33
CA VAL A 132 11.20 -0.14 -2.79
C VAL A 132 10.47 -1.36 -3.36
N ASP A 133 9.61 -1.15 -4.34
CA ASP A 133 8.97 -2.27 -5.02
C ASP A 133 10.01 -3.10 -5.80
N LYS A 134 10.05 -4.42 -5.56
CA LYS A 134 11.02 -5.36 -6.20
C LYS A 134 10.99 -5.36 -7.72
N THR A 135 9.95 -4.85 -8.34
CA THR A 135 9.83 -4.75 -9.81
C THR A 135 10.44 -3.47 -10.35
N LYS A 136 10.93 -2.58 -9.48
CA LYS A 136 11.48 -1.28 -9.87
C LYS A 136 12.99 -1.29 -9.81
N LYS A 137 13.60 -0.80 -10.90
CA LYS A 137 15.01 -0.41 -10.88
C LYS A 137 15.08 1.06 -10.50
N LEU A 138 15.87 1.34 -9.47
CA LEU A 138 16.14 2.71 -9.06
C LEU A 138 17.27 3.29 -9.93
N SER A 139 17.09 4.52 -10.35
CA SER A 139 18.20 5.33 -10.85
C SER A 139 19.05 5.84 -9.67
N ASP A 140 20.29 6.25 -9.93
CA ASP A 140 21.11 6.89 -8.88
C ASP A 140 20.44 8.17 -8.35
N ASN A 141 19.68 8.86 -9.19
CA ASN A 141 18.88 10.02 -8.75
C ASN A 141 17.75 9.61 -7.80
N ASP A 142 17.05 8.49 -8.05
CA ASP A 142 16.03 7.99 -7.12
C ASP A 142 16.66 7.60 -5.77
N ILE A 143 17.81 6.93 -5.79
CA ILE A 143 18.54 6.54 -4.58
C ILE A 143 18.91 7.79 -3.78
N ASN A 144 19.51 8.79 -4.42
CA ASN A 144 19.89 10.05 -3.77
C ASN A 144 18.67 10.81 -3.22
N ASN A 145 17.56 10.81 -3.93
CA ASN A 145 16.31 11.41 -3.48
C ASN A 145 15.75 10.70 -2.24
N ILE A 146 15.72 9.36 -2.24
CA ILE A 146 15.26 8.56 -1.10
C ILE A 146 16.13 8.83 0.12
N ILE A 147 17.46 8.75 -0.01
CA ILE A 147 18.41 9.06 1.08
C ILE A 147 18.17 10.47 1.61
N THR A 148 18.11 11.46 0.71
CA THR A 148 17.93 12.87 1.07
C THR A 148 16.62 13.10 1.83
N GLU A 149 15.53 12.49 1.41
CA GLU A 149 14.25 12.68 2.09
C GLU A 149 14.19 11.92 3.41
N LEU A 150 14.58 10.64 3.46
CA LEU A 150 14.56 9.85 4.69
C LEU A 150 15.53 10.39 5.75
N SER A 151 16.66 11.01 5.35
CA SER A 151 17.60 11.63 6.29
C SER A 151 16.99 12.83 7.04
N LYS A 152 15.96 13.49 6.47
CA LYS A 152 15.24 14.60 7.11
C LYS A 152 14.28 14.16 8.23
N ILE A 153 14.04 12.86 8.38
CA ILE A 153 13.25 12.36 9.51
C ILE A 153 14.00 12.61 10.80
N ASN A 154 13.35 13.34 11.71
CA ASN A 154 13.87 13.68 13.01
C ASN A 154 13.28 12.78 14.09
N SER A 155 14.13 12.28 14.97
CA SER A 155 13.75 11.54 16.17
C SER A 155 14.72 11.83 17.28
N LYS A 156 14.26 11.73 18.54
CA LYS A 156 15.09 12.08 19.68
C LYS A 156 16.08 10.99 20.07
N TYR A 157 15.68 9.71 19.93
CA TYR A 157 16.44 8.57 20.42
C TYR A 157 16.86 7.58 19.32
N GLY A 158 16.47 7.83 18.10
CA GLY A 158 16.93 7.00 16.96
C GLY A 158 15.83 6.65 15.96
N LYS A 159 16.32 6.20 14.81
CA LYS A 159 15.53 5.65 13.72
C LYS A 159 15.95 4.21 13.54
N TYR A 160 15.00 3.28 13.52
CA TYR A 160 15.25 1.84 13.49
C TYR A 160 14.52 1.19 12.32
N TYR A 161 15.11 0.14 11.75
CA TYR A 161 14.46 -0.61 10.69
C TYR A 161 14.73 -2.10 10.75
N VAL A 162 13.82 -2.86 10.18
CA VAL A 162 14.02 -4.25 9.76
C VAL A 162 13.74 -4.39 8.27
N THR A 163 14.36 -5.38 7.64
CA THR A 163 14.29 -5.63 6.21
C THR A 163 13.01 -6.39 5.84
N GLY A 164 12.34 -5.98 4.75
CA GLY A 164 11.24 -6.71 4.12
C GLY A 164 11.70 -7.60 2.96
N GLU A 165 10.79 -8.41 2.40
CA GLU A 165 11.14 -9.33 1.32
C GLU A 165 11.44 -8.65 -0.02
N HIS A 166 10.99 -7.42 -0.23
CA HIS A 166 11.37 -6.62 -1.38
C HIS A 166 12.78 -6.06 -1.24
N ASP A 167 13.15 -5.70 -0.01
CA ASP A 167 14.41 -5.02 0.31
C ASP A 167 15.62 -5.95 0.14
N VAL A 168 15.50 -7.25 0.50
CA VAL A 168 16.59 -8.24 0.32
C VAL A 168 17.00 -8.42 -1.15
N LYS A 169 16.23 -7.90 -2.09
CA LYS A 169 16.49 -7.95 -3.53
C LYS A 169 17.07 -6.65 -4.09
N LEU A 170 17.26 -5.67 -3.23
CA LEU A 170 17.79 -4.36 -3.58
C LEU A 170 19.25 -4.26 -3.14
N ASP A 171 20.19 -4.36 -4.06
CA ASP A 171 21.64 -4.41 -3.77
C ASP A 171 22.16 -3.27 -2.89
N LYS A 172 21.57 -2.09 -2.98
CA LYS A 172 21.98 -0.89 -2.23
C LYS A 172 21.09 -0.60 -1.00
N TYR A 173 20.22 -1.53 -0.59
CA TYR A 173 19.25 -1.27 0.47
C TYR A 173 19.88 -0.79 1.78
N TYR A 174 20.86 -1.55 2.28
CA TYR A 174 21.54 -1.20 3.52
C TYR A 174 22.28 0.13 3.42
N GLU A 175 22.94 0.40 2.28
CA GLU A 175 23.61 1.68 2.01
C GLU A 175 22.61 2.86 2.05
N ILE A 176 21.42 2.68 1.47
CA ILE A 176 20.35 3.69 1.49
C ILE A 176 19.91 3.97 2.93
N MET A 177 19.60 2.94 3.70
CA MET A 177 19.07 3.07 5.04
C MET A 177 20.11 3.65 6.04
N ASP A 178 21.35 3.18 5.95
CA ASP A 178 22.46 3.67 6.78
C ASP A 178 22.78 5.13 6.44
N SER A 179 22.82 5.49 5.14
CA SER A 179 23.03 6.89 4.71
C SER A 179 21.87 7.80 5.11
N ALA A 180 20.68 7.27 5.23
CA ALA A 180 19.52 7.99 5.76
C ALA A 180 19.52 8.07 7.31
N GLY A 181 20.48 7.46 7.98
CA GLY A 181 20.66 7.47 9.43
C GLY A 181 19.70 6.56 10.19
N PHE A 182 19.29 5.44 9.59
CA PHE A 182 18.54 4.40 10.27
C PHE A 182 19.44 3.29 10.77
N ASN A 183 19.17 2.78 11.97
CA ASN A 183 19.87 1.66 12.59
C ASN A 183 19.21 0.33 12.21
N ASN A 184 19.99 -0.59 11.64
CA ASN A 184 19.54 -1.94 11.29
C ASN A 184 19.32 -2.78 12.53
N LEU A 185 18.12 -3.34 12.69
CA LEU A 185 17.76 -4.28 13.75
C LEU A 185 17.45 -5.70 13.26
N ASP A 186 17.87 -6.07 12.06
CA ASP A 186 17.72 -7.46 11.59
C ASP A 186 18.48 -8.42 12.51
N ASN A 187 17.73 -9.19 13.34
CA ASN A 187 18.27 -10.05 14.40
C ASN A 187 19.27 -9.30 15.33
N LYS A 188 18.91 -8.08 15.69
CA LYS A 188 19.68 -7.21 16.57
C LYS A 188 18.76 -6.50 17.56
N PHE A 189 19.36 -5.78 18.48
CA PHE A 189 18.63 -4.99 19.48
C PHE A 189 19.33 -3.68 19.77
N ASP A 190 18.60 -2.79 20.41
CA ASP A 190 19.11 -1.59 21.06
C ASP A 190 18.36 -1.35 22.38
N ILE A 191 18.96 -0.61 23.29
CA ILE A 191 18.36 -0.23 24.58
C ILE A 191 18.35 1.28 24.68
N ILE A 192 17.15 1.84 24.77
CA ILE A 192 16.93 3.27 24.92
C ILE A 192 16.81 3.59 26.42
N TYR A 193 17.81 4.27 26.97
CA TYR A 193 17.80 4.73 28.34
C TYR A 193 17.17 6.13 28.43
N LYS A 194 16.08 6.23 29.19
CA LYS A 194 15.42 7.51 29.51
C LYS A 194 16.03 8.16 30.75
N ASP A 195 16.36 7.32 31.72
CA ASP A 195 17.13 7.62 32.91
C ASP A 195 17.75 6.33 33.49
N ILE A 196 18.39 6.40 34.67
CA ILE A 196 19.07 5.26 35.28
C ILE A 196 18.13 4.08 35.62
N ASN A 197 16.83 4.35 35.78
CA ASN A 197 15.82 3.36 36.20
C ASN A 197 14.79 3.05 35.09
N SER A 198 14.96 3.65 33.93
CA SER A 198 13.93 3.63 32.89
C SER A 198 14.54 3.36 31.53
N SER A 199 14.28 2.17 31.03
CA SER A 199 14.79 1.69 29.74
C SER A 199 13.73 0.98 28.91
N ILE A 200 13.88 1.08 27.60
CA ILE A 200 13.07 0.43 26.60
C ILE A 200 14.00 -0.44 25.77
N LEU A 201 13.75 -1.74 25.72
CA LEU A 201 14.40 -2.66 24.80
C LEU A 201 13.65 -2.64 23.48
N ILE A 202 14.35 -2.44 22.39
CA ILE A 202 13.82 -2.65 21.04
C ILE A 202 14.62 -3.75 20.34
N THR A 203 13.94 -4.82 19.94
CA THR A 203 14.51 -5.93 19.17
C THR A 203 13.91 -5.97 17.78
N GLY A 204 14.65 -6.44 16.80
CA GLY A 204 14.15 -6.62 15.45
C GLY A 204 14.35 -8.05 14.95
N LEU A 205 13.35 -8.55 14.22
CA LEU A 205 13.46 -9.81 13.47
C LEU A 205 13.61 -9.53 11.99
N SER A 206 14.59 -10.16 11.37
CA SER A 206 14.74 -10.16 9.92
C SER A 206 13.70 -11.08 9.26
N VAL A 207 13.59 -11.03 7.93
CA VAL A 207 12.82 -12.02 7.13
C VAL A 207 13.40 -13.45 7.21
N LYS A 208 14.54 -13.61 7.86
CA LYS A 208 15.14 -14.89 8.26
C LYS A 208 15.47 -14.81 9.75
N PRO A 209 14.48 -15.06 10.61
CA PRO A 209 14.64 -14.84 12.03
C PRO A 209 15.68 -15.79 12.64
N ASP A 210 16.42 -15.26 13.62
CA ASP A 210 17.26 -16.02 14.53
C ASP A 210 16.65 -15.96 15.94
N GLU A 211 15.92 -16.99 16.30
CA GLU A 211 15.25 -17.06 17.60
C GLU A 211 16.25 -17.15 18.77
N SER A 212 17.41 -17.76 18.55
CA SER A 212 18.44 -17.91 19.59
C SER A 212 18.98 -16.56 20.08
N PHE A 213 18.98 -15.58 19.19
CA PHE A 213 19.31 -14.19 19.50
C PHE A 213 18.36 -13.59 20.53
N ILE A 214 17.03 -13.81 20.39
CA ILE A 214 16.03 -13.23 21.29
C ILE A 214 16.13 -13.85 22.69
N ASP A 215 16.29 -15.18 22.79
CA ASP A 215 16.50 -15.88 24.07
C ASP A 215 17.64 -15.22 24.87
N LYS A 216 18.77 -15.00 24.22
CA LYS A 216 19.94 -14.36 24.83
C LYS A 216 19.61 -12.92 25.29
N VAL A 217 19.07 -12.09 24.39
CA VAL A 217 18.82 -10.67 24.68
C VAL A 217 17.84 -10.49 25.83
N ILE A 218 16.76 -11.26 25.86
CA ILE A 218 15.73 -11.16 26.91
C ILE A 218 16.28 -11.65 28.26
N SER A 219 17.12 -12.71 28.28
CA SER A 219 17.71 -13.21 29.51
C SER A 219 18.76 -12.29 30.13
N GLU A 220 19.51 -11.57 29.28
CA GLU A 220 20.61 -10.69 29.71
C GLU A 220 20.16 -9.27 30.09
N ASN A 221 18.98 -8.82 29.64
CA ASN A 221 18.56 -7.43 29.78
C ASN A 221 17.27 -7.30 30.58
N LYS A 222 17.34 -6.70 31.74
CA LYS A 222 16.19 -6.30 32.54
C LYS A 222 15.80 -4.87 32.19
N VAL A 223 14.64 -4.70 31.57
CA VAL A 223 14.11 -3.42 31.09
C VAL A 223 12.68 -3.20 31.54
N ASN A 224 12.20 -1.96 31.47
CA ASN A 224 10.83 -1.61 31.87
C ASN A 224 9.82 -1.90 30.77
N TYR A 225 10.20 -1.77 29.50
CA TYR A 225 9.30 -1.92 28.37
C TYR A 225 10.01 -2.62 27.22
N LYS A 226 9.35 -3.58 26.59
CA LYS A 226 9.90 -4.40 25.49
C LYS A 226 9.13 -4.19 24.22
N ILE A 227 9.82 -3.79 23.16
CA ILE A 227 9.28 -3.61 21.82
C ILE A 227 9.95 -4.63 20.88
N ASN A 228 9.16 -5.31 20.05
CA ASN A 228 9.69 -6.04 18.91
C ASN A 228 9.20 -5.41 17.60
N ILE A 229 10.08 -5.34 16.61
CA ILE A 229 9.74 -4.93 15.26
C ILE A 229 10.07 -6.06 14.28
N MET A 230 9.18 -6.32 13.32
CA MET A 230 9.33 -7.36 12.32
C MET A 230 8.63 -6.96 11.03
N HIS A 231 9.02 -7.59 9.92
CA HIS A 231 8.27 -7.41 8.68
C HIS A 231 7.09 -8.37 8.60
N TYR A 232 7.33 -9.66 8.78
CA TYR A 232 6.34 -10.73 8.67
C TYR A 232 5.52 -10.89 9.96
N PRO A 233 4.21 -10.61 9.95
CA PRO A 233 3.43 -10.69 11.18
C PRO A 233 3.24 -12.11 11.73
N ASP A 234 3.27 -13.16 10.88
CA ASP A 234 3.11 -14.54 11.34
C ASP A 234 4.31 -15.05 12.16
N GLU A 235 5.48 -14.35 12.11
CA GLU A 235 6.61 -14.59 13.00
C GLU A 235 6.29 -14.28 14.47
N PHE A 236 5.14 -13.64 14.75
CA PHE A 236 4.72 -13.41 16.12
C PHE A 236 4.59 -14.72 16.93
N ASP A 237 4.17 -15.80 16.29
CA ASP A 237 4.05 -17.11 16.98
C ASP A 237 5.38 -17.61 17.57
N ASN A 238 6.49 -17.26 16.95
CA ASN A 238 7.84 -17.64 17.39
C ASN A 238 8.30 -16.79 18.59
N ILE A 239 7.75 -15.58 18.77
CA ILE A 239 8.19 -14.64 19.80
C ILE A 239 7.20 -14.39 20.92
N LYS A 240 5.95 -14.87 20.83
CA LYS A 240 4.91 -14.62 21.84
C LYS A 240 5.30 -15.08 23.25
N LYS A 241 6.13 -16.13 23.35
CA LYS A 241 6.66 -16.64 24.63
C LYS A 241 7.50 -15.63 25.43
N TYR A 242 8.03 -14.57 24.79
CA TYR A 242 8.90 -13.56 25.42
C TYR A 242 8.11 -12.41 26.08
N ASN A 243 6.79 -12.40 25.95
CA ASN A 243 5.93 -11.39 26.57
C ASN A 243 6.39 -9.94 26.28
N TYR A 244 6.47 -9.58 25.00
CA TYR A 244 6.69 -8.21 24.59
C TYR A 244 5.49 -7.34 24.99
N ASP A 245 5.73 -6.10 25.36
CA ASP A 245 4.65 -5.13 25.63
C ASP A 245 4.02 -4.63 24.32
N LEU A 246 4.87 -4.42 23.29
CA LEU A 246 4.46 -3.92 21.98
C LEU A 246 5.19 -4.66 20.85
N VAL A 247 4.42 -5.10 19.86
CA VAL A 247 4.95 -5.69 18.63
C VAL A 247 4.43 -4.91 17.43
N LEU A 248 5.33 -4.56 16.50
CA LEU A 248 5.03 -3.77 15.31
C LEU A 248 5.44 -4.55 14.06
N ALA A 249 4.50 -4.71 13.11
CA ALA A 249 4.78 -5.40 11.85
C ALA A 249 4.23 -4.65 10.62
N GLY A 250 4.71 -5.07 9.44
CA GLY A 250 4.27 -4.60 8.14
C GLY A 250 3.63 -5.69 7.29
N HIS A 251 3.99 -5.76 6.02
CA HIS A 251 3.76 -6.81 5.04
C HIS A 251 2.31 -7.05 4.62
N SER A 252 1.38 -7.18 5.57
CA SER A 252 -0.02 -7.54 5.25
C SER A 252 -0.78 -6.41 4.56
N HIS A 253 -0.33 -5.17 4.66
CA HIS A 253 -1.08 -3.96 4.27
C HIS A 253 -2.51 -3.94 4.84
N ASN A 254 -2.79 -4.69 5.91
CA ASN A 254 -4.14 -4.98 6.40
C ASN A 254 -5.07 -5.45 5.28
N GLY A 255 -4.50 -6.20 4.30
CA GLY A 255 -5.19 -6.72 3.13
C GLY A 255 -5.34 -5.74 1.97
N GLN A 256 -4.78 -4.51 2.06
CA GLN A 256 -4.81 -3.47 1.02
C GLN A 256 -6.23 -3.15 0.48
N ILE A 257 -7.00 -4.18 0.13
CA ILE A 257 -8.42 -4.15 -0.23
C ILE A 257 -9.18 -4.85 0.90
N ALA A 258 -9.94 -4.11 1.68
CA ALA A 258 -10.74 -4.61 2.79
C ALA A 258 -12.23 -4.41 2.49
N LEU A 259 -13.03 -5.43 2.79
CA LEU A 259 -14.49 -5.35 2.68
C LEU A 259 -15.11 -5.21 4.07
N PRO A 260 -16.22 -4.47 4.20
CA PRO A 260 -16.97 -4.40 5.46
C PRO A 260 -17.30 -5.81 5.93
N VAL A 261 -17.15 -6.08 7.23
CA VAL A 261 -17.45 -7.36 7.88
C VAL A 261 -16.45 -8.48 7.54
N TYR A 262 -16.04 -8.63 6.27
CA TYR A 262 -15.11 -9.68 5.84
C TYR A 262 -13.63 -9.35 6.11
N GLY A 263 -13.28 -8.07 6.17
CA GLY A 263 -11.89 -7.64 6.33
C GLY A 263 -11.08 -7.79 5.03
N ALA A 264 -9.83 -8.22 5.15
CA ALA A 264 -8.90 -8.37 4.04
C ALA A 264 -9.40 -9.37 2.99
N VAL A 265 -9.41 -8.96 1.73
CA VAL A 265 -9.77 -9.86 0.60
C VAL A 265 -8.62 -10.79 0.24
N ILE A 266 -7.39 -10.30 0.33
CA ILE A 266 -6.17 -11.05 0.03
C ILE A 266 -5.16 -10.79 1.14
N THR A 267 -4.60 -11.85 1.70
CA THR A 267 -3.48 -11.80 2.62
C THR A 267 -2.27 -12.46 1.97
N PRO A 268 -1.07 -11.86 2.04
CA PRO A 268 0.14 -12.47 1.51
C PRO A 268 0.55 -13.71 2.34
N GLU A 269 1.52 -14.47 1.86
CA GLU A 269 2.22 -15.48 2.64
C GLU A 269 2.93 -14.79 3.83
N ASN A 270 3.08 -15.47 4.97
CA ASN A 270 3.60 -14.91 6.22
C ASN A 270 2.74 -13.78 6.87
N ALA A 271 1.48 -13.65 6.41
CA ALA A 271 0.45 -12.82 7.03
C ALA A 271 -0.93 -13.49 6.89
N LYS A 272 -0.99 -14.79 7.15
CA LYS A 272 -2.23 -15.60 7.09
C LYS A 272 -2.96 -15.59 8.40
N GLU A 273 -2.24 -15.70 9.50
CA GLU A 273 -2.79 -15.71 10.85
C GLU A 273 -2.98 -14.27 11.34
N TYR A 274 -1.98 -13.40 11.13
CA TYR A 274 -1.99 -12.02 11.60
C TYR A 274 -1.96 -11.04 10.43
N TYR A 275 -3.12 -10.45 10.12
CA TYR A 275 -3.26 -9.46 9.04
C TYR A 275 -4.10 -8.23 9.41
N LYS A 276 -4.86 -8.29 10.53
CA LYS A 276 -5.70 -7.19 11.00
C LYS A 276 -4.84 -6.08 11.61
N PRO A 277 -5.35 -4.85 11.67
CA PRO A 277 -4.58 -3.71 12.17
C PRO A 277 -4.09 -3.88 13.61
N TYR A 278 -4.78 -4.69 14.43
CA TYR A 278 -4.53 -4.81 15.85
C TYR A 278 -4.94 -6.16 16.39
N TYR A 279 -4.13 -6.68 17.30
CA TYR A 279 -4.39 -7.83 18.15
C TYR A 279 -3.96 -7.52 19.59
N LYS A 280 -4.69 -8.05 20.55
CA LYS A 280 -4.25 -8.14 21.94
C LYS A 280 -4.14 -9.63 22.28
N ILE A 281 -2.93 -10.08 22.55
CA ILE A 281 -2.65 -11.49 22.85
C ILE A 281 -1.92 -11.50 24.19
N ASP A 282 -2.59 -12.04 25.20
CA ASP A 282 -2.19 -11.94 26.60
C ASP A 282 -1.92 -10.47 27.00
N ASN A 283 -0.70 -10.15 27.35
CA ASN A 283 -0.28 -8.78 27.69
C ASN A 283 0.35 -8.03 26.51
N THR A 284 0.54 -8.69 25.36
CA THR A 284 1.17 -8.10 24.17
C THR A 284 0.15 -7.36 23.34
N LEU A 285 0.46 -6.12 23.01
CA LEU A 285 -0.25 -5.32 22.00
C LEU A 285 0.47 -5.47 20.68
N PHE A 286 -0.20 -6.04 19.69
CA PHE A 286 0.38 -6.30 18.38
C PHE A 286 -0.32 -5.47 17.32
N TYR A 287 0.42 -4.58 16.68
CA TYR A 287 -0.07 -3.70 15.61
C TYR A 287 0.59 -4.00 14.29
N ILE A 288 -0.23 -4.03 13.23
CA ILE A 288 0.23 -4.24 11.88
C ILE A 288 -0.11 -3.00 11.05
N SER A 289 0.89 -2.49 10.34
CA SER A 289 0.74 -1.31 9.49
C SER A 289 -0.14 -1.60 8.27
N SER A 290 -0.94 -0.62 7.85
CA SER A 290 -1.63 -0.71 6.55
C SER A 290 -0.73 -0.37 5.36
N GLY A 291 0.52 -0.03 5.62
CA GLY A 291 1.47 0.39 4.60
C GLY A 291 1.17 1.76 4.01
N VAL A 292 2.22 2.42 3.53
CA VAL A 292 2.12 3.71 2.84
C VAL A 292 1.85 3.52 1.35
N GLY A 293 2.53 2.56 0.71
CA GLY A 293 2.41 2.23 -0.72
C GLY A 293 1.43 1.12 -1.03
N THR A 294 1.58 0.53 -2.19
CA THR A 294 0.79 -0.62 -2.67
C THR A 294 1.72 -1.71 -3.18
N THR A 295 1.31 -2.97 -3.05
CA THR A 295 1.99 -4.12 -3.63
C THR A 295 1.06 -4.86 -4.61
N LYS A 296 1.60 -5.63 -5.56
CA LYS A 296 0.89 -6.38 -6.61
C LYS A 296 0.00 -5.53 -7.51
N PHE A 297 -1.03 -4.88 -6.95
CA PHE A 297 -1.99 -4.04 -7.65
C PHE A 297 -2.00 -2.64 -7.06
N ASP A 298 -2.11 -1.62 -7.92
CA ASP A 298 -2.17 -0.22 -7.49
C ASP A 298 -3.61 0.19 -7.13
N TYR A 299 -4.26 -0.58 -6.27
CA TYR A 299 -5.61 -0.37 -5.77
C TYR A 299 -5.66 -0.49 -4.26
N ARG A 300 -6.44 0.37 -3.62
CA ARG A 300 -6.84 0.23 -2.22
C ARG A 300 -8.35 0.39 -2.10
N PHE A 301 -8.95 -0.29 -1.15
CA PHE A 301 -10.38 -0.13 -0.87
C PHE A 301 -10.63 -0.21 0.62
N LEU A 302 -11.28 0.83 1.18
CA LEU A 302 -11.57 1.01 2.61
C LEU A 302 -10.35 0.87 3.54
N ASN A 303 -9.16 1.03 2.99
CA ASN A 303 -7.90 0.91 3.71
C ASN A 303 -6.88 1.90 3.12
N LYS A 304 -6.90 3.14 3.62
CA LYS A 304 -6.05 4.23 3.12
C LYS A 304 -4.58 4.03 3.50
N PRO A 305 -3.64 4.59 2.72
CA PRO A 305 -2.25 4.74 3.12
C PRO A 305 -2.15 5.36 4.50
N SER A 306 -1.34 4.78 5.39
CA SER A 306 -1.15 5.35 6.72
C SER A 306 0.19 5.02 7.32
N PHE A 307 0.61 5.85 8.27
CA PHE A 307 1.56 5.47 9.31
C PHE A 307 0.90 5.56 10.69
N ASN A 308 1.47 4.86 11.66
CA ASN A 308 0.92 4.79 13.00
C ASN A 308 1.78 5.63 13.96
N LEU A 309 1.13 6.34 14.87
CA LEU A 309 1.75 7.03 15.98
C LEU A 309 1.29 6.40 17.30
N TYR A 310 2.19 5.76 18.01
CA TYR A 310 1.91 5.20 19.33
C TYR A 310 2.38 6.18 20.39
N ARG A 311 1.51 6.43 21.37
CA ARG A 311 1.84 7.21 22.55
C ARG A 311 1.77 6.32 23.77
N ILE A 312 2.93 6.00 24.33
CA ILE A 312 3.03 5.14 25.51
C ILE A 312 2.73 5.99 26.74
N LEU A 313 1.73 5.55 27.50
CA LEU A 313 1.21 6.27 28.66
C LEU A 313 1.28 5.38 29.90
N LYS A 314 1.61 6.02 31.02
CA LYS A 314 1.49 5.40 32.33
C LYS A 314 0.01 5.28 32.69
N LYS A 315 -0.38 4.08 33.10
CA LYS A 315 -1.73 3.82 33.60
C LYS A 315 -1.89 4.29 35.05
#